data_88a7088e2458df1c4027b903841e446c
#
_entry.id   88a7088e2458df1c4027b903841e446c
#
_cell.length_a   1.000
_cell.length_b   1.000
_cell.length_c   1.000
_cell.angle_alpha   90.00
_cell.angle_beta   90.00
_cell.angle_gamma   90.00
#
_symmetry.space_group_name_H-M   'P 1'
#
loop_
_entity.id
_entity.type
_entity.pdbx_description
1 polymer ?
#
loop_
_entity_poly.entity_id
_entity_poly.type
_entity_poly.pdbx_seq_one_letter_code
_entity_poly.pdbx_strand_id
1 'polypeptide(L)'
;MKPSAFLQYVAGGLLIGFILLLLVSQLLGQPAIVFVETGSMAPTLQPNDGYLAVPEMLAGEPEVGDVILFQSQNLGGGELTTHRVVEITDEGYITQGDANPFTDQDGDE
;
A
#
# COMPACT_ATOMS: atom_id res chain seq x y z
N MET A 1 24.17 28.49 -10.56
CA MET A 1 23.01 29.09 -9.84
C MET A 1 22.78 28.32 -8.55
N LYS A 2 22.68 29.03 -7.45
CA LYS A 2 22.40 28.38 -6.19
C LYS A 2 20.91 28.15 -6.04
N PRO A 3 20.48 27.00 -5.54
CA PRO A 3 19.06 26.79 -5.25
C PRO A 3 18.59 27.80 -4.20
N SER A 4 17.33 28.21 -4.29
CA SER A 4 16.77 29.12 -3.28
C SER A 4 16.69 28.41 -1.92
N ALA A 5 16.65 29.21 -0.86
CA ALA A 5 16.47 28.64 0.47
C ALA A 5 15.18 27.83 0.58
N PHE A 6 14.13 28.30 -0.10
CA PHE A 6 12.85 27.58 -0.14
C PHE A 6 13.02 26.16 -0.72
N LEU A 7 13.72 26.02 -1.85
CA LEU A 7 13.95 24.71 -2.45
C LEU A 7 14.78 23.81 -1.56
N GLN A 8 15.77 24.37 -0.84
CA GLN A 8 16.57 23.61 0.10
C GLN A 8 15.73 23.10 1.26
N TYR A 9 14.84 23.91 1.79
CA TYR A 9 13.94 23.49 2.88
C TYR A 9 12.96 22.43 2.41
N VAL A 10 12.40 22.56 1.21
CA VAL A 10 11.50 21.55 0.66
C VAL A 10 12.23 20.23 0.45
N ALA A 11 13.43 20.27 -0.16
CA ALA A 11 14.20 19.05 -0.39
C ALA A 11 14.61 18.39 0.94
N GLY A 12 15.01 19.18 1.93
CA GLY A 12 15.35 18.68 3.26
C GLY A 12 14.15 18.07 3.95
N GLY A 13 12.99 18.71 3.84
CA GLY A 13 11.75 18.20 4.43
C GLY A 13 11.31 16.87 3.81
N LEU A 14 11.42 16.75 2.48
CA LEU A 14 11.08 15.50 1.79
C LEU A 14 12.03 14.37 2.20
N LEU A 15 13.33 14.67 2.33
CA LEU A 15 14.29 13.68 2.76
C LEU A 15 14.02 13.20 4.19
N ILE A 16 13.78 14.14 5.09
CA ILE A 16 13.47 13.80 6.48
C ILE A 16 12.19 12.97 6.55
N GLY A 17 11.16 13.37 5.80
CA GLY A 17 9.90 12.63 5.75
C GLY A 17 10.09 11.20 5.26
N PHE A 18 10.91 11.01 4.23
CA PHE A 18 11.23 9.69 3.71
C PHE A 18 11.96 8.83 4.74
N ILE A 19 12.95 9.41 5.42
CA ILE A 19 13.68 8.70 6.46
C ILE A 19 12.75 8.30 7.59
N LEU A 20 11.86 9.19 8.02
CA LEU A 20 10.88 8.89 9.07
C LEU A 20 9.95 7.76 8.64
N LEU A 21 9.51 7.76 7.38
CA LEU A 21 8.68 6.68 6.85
C LEU A 21 9.40 5.33 6.96
N LEU A 22 10.66 5.28 6.56
CA LEU A 22 11.45 4.05 6.65
C LEU A 22 11.59 3.58 8.09
N LEU A 23 11.87 4.51 9.01
CA LEU A 23 12.04 4.15 10.43
C LEU A 23 10.74 3.65 11.05
N VAL A 24 9.61 4.33 10.80
CA VAL A 24 8.32 3.91 11.35
C VAL A 24 7.94 2.54 10.78
N SER A 25 8.14 2.34 9.49
CA SER A 25 7.84 1.04 8.86
C SER A 25 8.66 -0.08 9.47
N GLN A 26 9.93 0.18 9.74
CA GLN A 26 10.80 -0.81 10.37
C GLN A 26 10.35 -1.14 11.79
N LEU A 27 9.97 -0.12 12.57
CA LEU A 27 9.48 -0.33 13.93
C LEU A 27 8.19 -1.13 13.96
N LEU A 28 7.33 -0.96 12.95
CA LEU A 28 6.08 -1.68 12.85
C LEU A 28 6.24 -3.06 12.20
N GLY A 29 7.43 -3.39 11.72
CA GLY A 29 7.67 -4.66 11.04
C GLY A 29 7.02 -4.75 9.67
N GLN A 30 6.79 -3.62 9.02
CA GLN A 30 6.14 -3.55 7.72
C GLN A 30 7.11 -3.07 6.64
N PRO A 31 6.99 -3.55 5.39
CA PRO A 31 7.83 -3.05 4.32
C PRO A 31 7.41 -1.64 3.91
N ALA A 32 8.37 -0.75 3.69
CA ALA A 32 8.10 0.59 3.18
C ALA A 32 8.09 0.62 1.66
N ILE A 33 8.82 -0.27 1.03
CA ILE A 33 8.90 -0.38 -0.43
C ILE A 33 8.44 -1.78 -0.80
N VAL A 34 7.47 -1.85 -1.72
CA VAL A 34 6.86 -3.12 -2.12
C VAL A 34 6.92 -3.22 -3.64
N PHE A 35 7.26 -4.40 -4.13
CA PHE A 35 7.24 -4.71 -5.55
C PHE A 35 6.09 -5.65 -5.87
N VAL A 36 5.38 -5.34 -6.94
CA VAL A 36 4.22 -6.12 -7.37
C VAL A 36 4.70 -7.40 -8.07
N GLU A 37 4.17 -8.56 -7.67
CA GLU A 37 4.59 -9.85 -8.21
C GLU A 37 3.58 -10.46 -9.18
N THR A 38 2.31 -10.06 -9.10
CA THR A 38 1.26 -10.66 -9.91
C THR A 38 0.51 -9.61 -10.71
N GLY A 39 -0.33 -10.06 -11.64
CA GLY A 39 -1.15 -9.18 -12.45
C GLY A 39 -2.52 -8.87 -11.86
N SER A 40 -2.79 -9.21 -10.61
CA SER A 40 -4.12 -9.03 -10.02
C SER A 40 -4.58 -7.58 -9.92
N MET A 41 -3.66 -6.63 -9.97
CA MET A 41 -3.97 -5.19 -9.94
C MET A 41 -3.79 -4.51 -11.30
N ALA A 42 -3.61 -5.27 -12.35
CA ALA A 42 -3.51 -4.68 -13.68
C ALA A 42 -4.83 -4.03 -14.09
N PRO A 43 -4.83 -2.95 -14.84
CA PRO A 43 -3.66 -2.25 -15.34
C PRO A 43 -3.08 -1.21 -14.38
N THR A 44 -3.68 -1.02 -13.21
CA THR A 44 -3.27 0.00 -12.25
C THR A 44 -1.84 -0.22 -11.77
N LEU A 45 -1.55 -1.46 -11.35
CA LEU A 45 -0.22 -1.88 -10.96
C LEU A 45 0.11 -3.16 -11.73
N GLN A 46 1.28 -3.21 -12.33
CA GLN A 46 1.70 -4.35 -13.12
C GLN A 46 2.88 -5.06 -12.45
N PRO A 47 3.11 -6.34 -12.79
CA PRO A 47 4.27 -7.04 -12.24
C PRO A 47 5.56 -6.24 -12.44
N ASN A 48 6.40 -6.24 -11.43
CA ASN A 48 7.65 -5.48 -11.34
C ASN A 48 7.48 -4.00 -11.03
N ASP A 49 6.26 -3.48 -10.94
CA ASP A 49 6.06 -2.12 -10.44
C ASP A 49 6.39 -2.07 -8.95
N GLY A 50 6.96 -0.95 -8.52
CA GLY A 50 7.24 -0.70 -7.11
C GLY A 50 6.38 0.43 -6.59
N TYR A 51 6.08 0.40 -5.29
CA TYR A 51 5.37 1.50 -4.65
C TYR A 51 5.79 1.67 -3.20
N LEU A 52 5.45 2.81 -2.63
CA LEU A 52 5.68 3.08 -1.21
C LEU A 52 4.42 2.69 -0.43
N ALA A 53 4.61 1.91 0.62
CA ALA A 53 3.54 1.54 1.53
C ALA A 53 3.62 2.43 2.77
N VAL A 54 2.58 3.21 3.00
CA VAL A 54 2.51 4.13 4.14
C VAL A 54 1.71 3.45 5.24
N PRO A 55 2.27 3.31 6.45
CA PRO A 55 1.53 2.70 7.56
C PRO A 55 0.24 3.43 7.87
N GLU A 56 -0.77 2.69 8.30
CA GLU A 56 -2.08 3.24 8.64
C GLU A 56 -1.98 4.35 9.70
N MET A 57 -1.06 4.21 10.64
CA MET A 57 -0.85 5.21 11.68
C MET A 57 -0.49 6.60 11.08
N LEU A 58 0.11 6.64 9.89
CA LEU A 58 0.47 7.87 9.21
C LEU A 58 -0.55 8.28 8.15
N ALA A 59 -1.11 7.31 7.45
CA ALA A 59 -2.03 7.56 6.33
C ALA A 59 -3.49 7.68 6.75
N GLY A 60 -3.85 7.19 7.94
CA GLY A 60 -5.22 7.11 8.39
C GLY A 60 -5.87 5.79 7.96
N GLU A 61 -7.11 5.60 8.37
CA GLU A 61 -7.84 4.38 8.03
C GLU A 61 -8.15 4.32 6.54
N PRO A 62 -8.07 3.13 5.93
CA PRO A 62 -8.40 2.99 4.52
C PRO A 62 -9.87 3.33 4.23
N GLU A 63 -10.10 3.89 3.05
CA GLU A 63 -11.42 4.20 2.54
C GLU A 63 -11.69 3.40 1.28
N VAL A 64 -12.96 3.31 0.90
CA VAL A 64 -13.34 2.65 -0.36
C VAL A 64 -12.60 3.35 -1.51
N GLY A 65 -11.96 2.55 -2.36
CA GLY A 65 -11.15 3.04 -3.47
C GLY A 65 -9.66 3.03 -3.19
N ASP A 66 -9.26 2.92 -1.92
CA ASP A 66 -7.85 2.87 -1.57
C ASP A 66 -7.25 1.51 -1.92
N VAL A 67 -6.00 1.54 -2.37
CA VAL A 67 -5.22 0.32 -2.56
C VAL A 67 -4.43 0.09 -1.28
N ILE A 68 -4.58 -1.10 -0.70
CA ILE A 68 -3.93 -1.42 0.56
C ILE A 68 -3.05 -2.65 0.44
N LEU A 69 -2.04 -2.68 1.29
CA LEU A 69 -1.20 -3.85 1.49
C LEU A 69 -1.63 -4.51 2.80
N PHE A 70 -1.99 -5.77 2.74
CA PHE A 70 -2.46 -6.48 3.92
C PHE A 70 -2.01 -7.93 3.88
N GLN A 71 -2.04 -8.56 5.03
CA GLN A 71 -1.71 -9.98 5.13
C GLN A 71 -3.00 -10.77 4.95
N SER A 72 -3.08 -11.50 3.84
CA SER A 72 -4.25 -12.32 3.56
C SER A 72 -4.20 -13.58 4.39
N GLN A 73 -5.28 -13.87 5.10
CA GLN A 73 -5.38 -15.12 5.86
C GLN A 73 -5.88 -16.27 4.99
N ASN A 74 -6.62 -15.94 3.95
CA ASN A 74 -7.26 -16.93 3.11
C ASN A 74 -6.51 -17.16 1.81
N LEU A 75 -5.98 -16.09 1.23
CA LEU A 75 -5.25 -16.16 -0.04
C LEU A 75 -3.77 -16.37 0.25
N GLY A 76 -3.19 -17.45 -0.23
CA GLY A 76 -1.76 -17.64 -0.14
C GLY A 76 -1.21 -17.91 1.24
N GLY A 77 -2.06 -18.31 2.20
CA GLY A 77 -1.56 -18.75 3.51
C GLY A 77 -0.91 -17.68 4.36
N GLY A 78 -1.39 -16.45 4.27
CA GLY A 78 -0.86 -15.35 5.06
C GLY A 78 0.16 -14.49 4.34
N GLU A 79 0.24 -14.61 3.03
CA GLU A 79 1.12 -13.76 2.22
C GLU A 79 0.61 -12.33 2.17
N LEU A 80 1.55 -11.39 1.97
CA LEU A 80 1.18 -10.01 1.76
C LEU A 80 0.50 -9.83 0.41
N THR A 81 -0.63 -9.15 0.41
CA THR A 81 -1.47 -8.95 -0.76
C THR A 81 -1.73 -7.46 -0.95
N THR A 82 -1.69 -7.01 -2.19
CA THR A 82 -1.99 -5.63 -2.57
C THR A 82 -3.25 -5.62 -3.41
N HIS A 83 -4.37 -5.19 -2.85
CA HIS A 83 -5.64 -5.11 -3.56
C HIS A 83 -6.38 -3.84 -3.14
N ARG A 84 -7.50 -3.55 -3.81
CA ARG A 84 -8.27 -2.35 -3.58
C ARG A 84 -9.43 -2.62 -2.63
N VAL A 85 -9.69 -1.66 -1.73
CA VAL A 85 -10.88 -1.72 -0.86
C VAL A 85 -12.09 -1.35 -1.72
N VAL A 86 -13.03 -2.27 -1.85
CA VAL A 86 -14.25 -2.04 -2.64
C VAL A 86 -15.47 -1.83 -1.77
N GLU A 87 -15.41 -2.25 -0.52
CA GLU A 87 -16.51 -2.06 0.43
C GLU A 87 -15.97 -2.12 1.85
N ILE A 88 -16.59 -1.38 2.76
CA ILE A 88 -16.28 -1.43 4.19
C ILE A 88 -17.53 -1.88 4.92
N THR A 89 -17.40 -2.92 5.74
CA THR A 89 -18.51 -3.48 6.53
C THR A 89 -18.18 -3.43 8.01
N ASP A 90 -19.13 -3.78 8.85
CA ASP A 90 -18.91 -3.88 10.28
C ASP A 90 -17.86 -4.94 10.64
N GLU A 91 -17.69 -5.91 9.78
CA GLU A 91 -16.73 -7.00 10.01
C GLU A 91 -15.34 -6.71 9.44
N GLY A 92 -15.20 -5.65 8.66
CA GLY A 92 -13.91 -5.28 8.08
C GLY A 92 -14.00 -4.83 6.64
N TYR A 93 -12.91 -5.02 5.92
CA TYR A 93 -12.79 -4.54 4.55
C TYR A 93 -13.06 -5.67 3.56
N ILE A 94 -13.78 -5.33 2.50
CA ILE A 94 -13.95 -6.20 1.34
C ILE A 94 -12.98 -5.69 0.29
N THR A 95 -12.09 -6.55 -0.18
CA THR A 95 -11.03 -6.19 -1.10
C THR A 95 -11.13 -6.97 -2.40
N GLN A 96 -10.56 -6.41 -3.47
CA GLN A 96 -10.55 -7.05 -4.79
C GLN A 96 -9.38 -6.54 -5.60
N GLY A 97 -8.71 -7.46 -6.29
CA GLY A 97 -7.71 -7.07 -7.29
C GLY A 97 -8.41 -6.47 -8.50
N ASP A 98 -7.84 -5.39 -9.05
CA ASP A 98 -8.46 -4.67 -10.16
C ASP A 98 -8.70 -5.55 -11.40
N ALA A 99 -7.89 -6.57 -11.59
CA ALA A 99 -8.03 -7.50 -12.71
C ALA A 99 -8.88 -8.72 -12.37
N ASN A 100 -9.30 -8.87 -11.12
CA ASN A 100 -10.01 -10.06 -10.68
C ASN A 100 -11.52 -9.88 -10.81
N PRO A 101 -12.26 -10.93 -11.23
CA PRO A 101 -13.72 -10.84 -11.38
C PRO A 101 -14.49 -11.00 -10.07
N PHE A 102 -13.82 -11.41 -8.98
CA PHE A 102 -14.47 -11.64 -7.69
C PHE A 102 -13.73 -10.88 -6.61
N THR A 103 -14.46 -10.54 -5.53
CA THR A 103 -13.82 -10.05 -4.32
C THR A 103 -12.98 -11.16 -3.69
N ASP A 104 -12.01 -10.78 -2.88
CA ASP A 104 -11.14 -11.76 -2.23
C ASP A 104 -11.92 -12.66 -1.28
N GLN A 105 -12.95 -12.12 -0.66
CA GLN A 105 -13.79 -12.85 0.28
C GLN A 105 -14.73 -13.83 -0.41
N ASP A 106 -15.16 -13.51 -1.64
CA ASP A 106 -16.04 -14.39 -2.41
C ASP A 106 -15.28 -15.44 -3.19
N GLY A 107 -14.11 -15.07 -3.73
CA GLY A 107 -13.34 -15.97 -4.59
C GLY A 107 -12.47 -16.95 -3.85
N ASP A 108 -12.41 -16.86 -2.55
CA ASP A 108 -11.50 -17.64 -1.72
C ASP A 108 -12.29 -18.62 -0.85
N GLU A 109 -12.84 -19.59 -1.48
CA GLU A 109 -13.61 -20.62 -0.79
C GLU A 109 -12.78 -21.86 -0.45
#